data_f2a3f2c72389a01816451c8cd452197f
#
_entry.id   f2a3f2c72389a01816451c8cd452197f
#
_cell.length_a   1.000
_cell.length_b   1.000
_cell.length_c   1.000
_cell.angle_alpha   90.00
_cell.angle_beta   90.00
_cell.angle_gamma   90.00
#
_symmetry.space_group_name_H-M   'P 1'
#
loop_
_entity.id
_entity.type
_entity.pdbx_description
1 polymer ?
#
loop_
_entity_poly.entity_id
_entity_poly.type
_entity_poly.pdbx_seq_one_letter_code
_entity_poly.pdbx_strand_id
1 'polypeptide(L)'
;ELQXLKELDLSYNHPGDSGVKLLSSGQNDPPWRLKALRVEPAGERWLTPGPWKYSCQLTIDTNTVSRELKLSKGNRKVTLVKKRQSYPDHPDRFGCPQLLCRDGLTGRCYWEVEWRGDVQISVSYRRIRRRGDIYDCSFGKNDQSWSLSCSDLGYTACHNNRGMHISSSSSSSSSSVFGRVAVYLDCPAGILSFYRVSSDSLIHLHTFNTTFTEPLYPGFGVLWSWSISGSSVSLS
;
A
#
# COMPACT_ATOMS: atom_id res chain seq x y z
N GLU A 1 18.55 29.53 -5.21
CA GLU A 1 19.89 29.31 -5.81
C GLU A 1 19.99 27.87 -6.27
N LEU A 2 19.87 27.62 -7.61
CA LEU A 2 19.91 26.27 -8.18
C LEU A 2 21.31 25.94 -8.72
N GLN A 3 22.32 26.68 -8.30
CA GLN A 3 23.70 26.51 -8.79
C GLN A 3 24.32 25.11 -8.45
N UNK A 4 23.71 24.44 -7.80
CA UNK A 4 24.18 23.23 -7.36
C UNK A 4 23.55 22.08 -7.95
N LEU A 5 22.50 22.43 -8.41
CA LEU A 5 21.72 21.31 -8.92
C LEU A 5 22.41 20.71 -10.15
N LYS A 6 22.78 19.45 -10.04
CA LYS A 6 23.47 18.74 -11.13
C LYS A 6 22.52 17.87 -11.93
N GLU A 7 21.46 17.37 -11.30
CA GLU A 7 20.47 16.51 -11.95
C GLU A 7 19.07 16.97 -11.56
N LEU A 8 18.17 17.00 -12.53
CA LEU A 8 16.76 17.31 -12.33
C LEU A 8 15.95 16.20 -13.01
N ASP A 9 15.23 15.43 -12.20
CA ASP A 9 14.38 14.36 -12.70
C ASP A 9 12.92 14.76 -12.51
N LEU A 10 12.26 15.03 -13.63
CA LEU A 10 10.83 15.34 -13.69
C LEU A 10 10.06 14.24 -14.44
N SER A 11 10.64 13.05 -14.53
CA SER A 11 9.99 11.90 -15.17
C SER A 11 8.66 11.60 -14.47
N TYR A 12 7.71 11.13 -15.25
CA TYR A 12 6.34 10.80 -14.81
C TYR A 12 5.52 12.01 -14.32
N ASN A 13 6.05 13.22 -14.50
CA ASN A 13 5.25 14.43 -14.45
C ASN A 13 4.77 14.77 -15.87
N HIS A 14 3.97 15.81 -15.99
CA HIS A 14 3.45 16.19 -17.30
C HIS A 14 3.76 17.67 -17.58
N PRO A 15 5.04 18.02 -17.82
CA PRO A 15 5.40 19.42 -18.04
C PRO A 15 4.88 20.00 -19.35
N GLY A 16 4.43 19.15 -20.28
CA GLY A 16 4.01 19.56 -21.61
C GLY A 16 5.20 19.96 -22.50
N ASP A 17 4.94 20.09 -23.79
CA ASP A 17 5.99 20.41 -24.76
C ASP A 17 6.66 21.75 -24.48
N SER A 18 5.89 22.76 -24.11
CA SER A 18 6.42 24.09 -23.78
C SER A 18 7.27 24.07 -22.50
N GLY A 19 6.85 23.30 -21.50
CA GLY A 19 7.63 23.10 -20.28
C GLY A 19 8.95 22.39 -20.54
N VAL A 20 8.92 21.32 -21.34
CA VAL A 20 10.15 20.60 -21.74
C VAL A 20 11.12 21.51 -22.49
N LYS A 21 10.60 22.30 -23.45
CA LYS A 21 11.43 23.25 -24.20
C LYS A 21 12.08 24.28 -23.29
N LEU A 22 11.31 24.82 -22.33
CA LEU A 22 11.83 25.83 -21.39
C LEU A 22 12.94 25.22 -20.51
N LEU A 23 12.72 24.03 -19.98
CA LEU A 23 13.72 23.33 -19.15
C LEU A 23 14.98 22.98 -19.93
N SER A 24 14.82 22.49 -21.18
CA SER A 24 15.94 22.13 -22.05
C SER A 24 16.75 23.36 -22.49
N SER A 25 16.08 24.49 -22.74
CA SER A 25 16.82 25.71 -23.10
C SER A 25 17.65 26.21 -21.91
N GLY A 26 17.12 26.10 -20.70
CA GLY A 26 17.85 26.46 -19.47
C GLY A 26 19.07 25.59 -19.22
N GLN A 27 19.05 24.33 -19.67
CA GLN A 27 20.21 23.43 -19.53
C GLN A 27 21.45 23.94 -20.25
N ASN A 28 21.27 24.67 -21.34
CA ASN A 28 22.36 25.22 -22.14
C ASN A 28 22.81 26.61 -21.69
N ASP A 29 22.20 27.16 -20.66
CA ASP A 29 22.49 28.51 -20.17
C ASP A 29 23.68 28.44 -19.18
N PRO A 30 24.73 29.28 -19.34
CA PRO A 30 25.94 29.20 -18.52
C PRO A 30 25.76 29.23 -17.01
N PRO A 31 24.80 29.90 -16.40
CA PRO A 31 24.60 29.79 -14.96
C PRO A 31 24.06 28.45 -14.47
N TRP A 32 23.45 27.67 -15.36
CA TRP A 32 22.92 26.34 -15.01
C TRP A 32 24.01 25.27 -15.22
N ARG A 33 24.35 24.57 -14.15
CA ARG A 33 25.31 23.45 -14.22
C ARG A 33 24.61 22.10 -14.26
N LEU A 34 23.42 22.07 -14.82
CA LEU A 34 22.60 20.87 -14.87
C LEU A 34 23.21 19.87 -15.87
N LYS A 35 23.70 18.76 -15.38
CA LYS A 35 24.32 17.70 -16.20
C LYS A 35 23.31 16.71 -16.75
N ALA A 36 22.20 16.55 -16.07
CA ALA A 36 21.16 15.60 -16.49
C ALA A 36 19.78 16.19 -16.23
N LEU A 37 18.98 16.19 -17.28
CA LEU A 37 17.55 16.52 -17.21
C LEU A 37 16.77 15.32 -17.71
N ARG A 38 15.90 14.77 -16.87
CA ARG A 38 15.02 13.66 -17.22
C ARG A 38 13.59 14.16 -17.25
N VAL A 39 12.95 14.03 -18.40
CA VAL A 39 11.57 14.46 -18.62
C VAL A 39 10.80 13.38 -19.40
N GLU A 40 11.14 12.13 -19.20
CA GLU A 40 10.54 11.01 -19.93
C GLU A 40 9.02 11.03 -19.78
N PRO A 41 8.30 11.06 -20.91
CA PRO A 41 6.84 11.03 -20.83
C PRO A 41 6.39 9.69 -20.29
N ALA A 42 5.44 9.71 -19.40
CA ALA A 42 4.77 8.50 -18.96
C ALA A 42 3.89 8.00 -20.11
N GLY A 43 3.64 6.69 -20.17
CA GLY A 43 2.62 6.13 -21.04
C GLY A 43 1.25 6.67 -20.65
N GLU A 44 0.20 6.30 -21.38
CA GLU A 44 -1.15 6.83 -21.17
C GLU A 44 -1.57 6.83 -19.70
N ARG A 45 -1.24 5.78 -18.96
CA ARG A 45 -1.52 5.66 -17.53
C ARG A 45 -0.88 6.78 -16.71
N TRP A 46 0.22 7.36 -17.19
CA TRP A 46 1.03 8.33 -16.47
C TRP A 46 0.84 9.78 -16.97
N LEU A 47 -0.05 9.97 -17.93
CA LEU A 47 -0.31 11.31 -18.50
C LEU A 47 -0.84 12.30 -17.44
N THR A 48 -1.51 11.77 -16.41
CA THR A 48 -1.91 12.57 -15.27
C THR A 48 -0.92 12.29 -14.13
N PRO A 49 -0.30 13.32 -13.54
CA PRO A 49 0.57 13.10 -12.38
C PRO A 49 -0.18 12.34 -11.30
N GLY A 50 0.44 11.29 -10.80
CA GLY A 50 -0.22 10.43 -9.83
C GLY A 50 0.77 9.82 -8.83
N PRO A 51 0.25 9.03 -7.90
CA PRO A 51 1.08 8.46 -6.84
C PRO A 51 2.06 7.40 -7.34
N TRP A 52 1.90 6.88 -8.56
CA TRP A 52 2.77 5.86 -9.14
C TRP A 52 4.25 6.23 -9.15
N LYS A 53 4.55 7.54 -9.20
CA LYS A 53 5.90 8.08 -9.13
C LYS A 53 6.66 7.57 -7.88
N TYR A 54 5.92 7.28 -6.82
CA TYR A 54 6.50 6.85 -5.54
C TYR A 54 6.39 5.34 -5.35
N SER A 55 6.34 4.56 -6.43
CA SER A 55 6.26 3.10 -6.36
C SER A 55 7.43 2.53 -5.56
N CYS A 56 7.12 1.67 -4.61
CA CYS A 56 8.11 1.03 -3.76
C CYS A 56 7.89 -0.48 -3.75
N GLN A 57 8.96 -1.22 -3.50
CA GLN A 57 8.90 -2.68 -3.41
C GLN A 57 8.81 -3.09 -1.95
N LEU A 58 7.85 -3.94 -1.63
CA LEU A 58 7.63 -4.43 -0.29
C LEU A 58 8.21 -5.84 -0.13
N THR A 59 8.79 -6.09 1.03
CA THR A 59 9.31 -7.41 1.40
C THR A 59 8.60 -7.89 2.67
N ILE A 60 7.97 -9.05 2.62
CA ILE A 60 7.30 -9.62 3.80
C ILE A 60 8.35 -9.99 4.86
N ASP A 61 8.11 -9.59 6.10
CA ASP A 61 8.90 -10.02 7.24
C ASP A 61 8.40 -11.40 7.70
N THR A 62 9.12 -12.45 7.32
CA THR A 62 8.72 -13.84 7.59
C THR A 62 8.65 -14.15 9.09
N ASN A 63 9.33 -13.36 9.93
CA ASN A 63 9.25 -13.54 11.38
C ASN A 63 7.90 -13.12 11.95
N THR A 64 7.18 -12.23 11.27
CA THR A 64 5.88 -11.73 11.75
C THR A 64 4.70 -12.62 11.32
N VAL A 65 4.88 -13.44 10.29
CA VAL A 65 3.80 -14.18 9.62
C VAL A 65 3.12 -15.14 10.58
N SER A 66 1.81 -15.01 10.74
CA SER A 66 1.01 -15.96 11.54
C SER A 66 1.11 -17.38 11.00
N ARG A 67 1.07 -18.37 11.89
CA ARG A 67 1.07 -19.80 11.49
C ARG A 67 -0.17 -20.21 10.70
N GLU A 68 -1.21 -19.41 10.68
CA GLU A 68 -2.42 -19.65 9.89
C GLU A 68 -2.28 -19.16 8.44
N LEU A 69 -1.15 -18.54 8.11
CA LEU A 69 -0.88 -17.98 6.78
C LEU A 69 0.24 -18.76 6.11
N LYS A 70 0.02 -19.15 4.86
CA LYS A 70 1.03 -19.81 4.02
C LYS A 70 1.61 -18.79 3.04
N LEU A 71 2.94 -18.72 2.97
CA LEU A 71 3.66 -17.91 1.99
C LEU A 71 3.95 -18.74 0.73
N SER A 72 3.89 -18.10 -0.42
CA SER A 72 4.21 -18.70 -1.73
C SER A 72 4.68 -17.63 -2.71
N LYS A 73 5.02 -18.03 -3.94
CA LYS A 73 5.53 -17.12 -4.99
C LYS A 73 6.70 -16.28 -4.49
N GLY A 74 7.72 -16.92 -3.91
CA GLY A 74 8.88 -16.19 -3.39
C GLY A 74 8.53 -15.22 -2.27
N ASN A 75 7.60 -15.62 -1.41
CA ASN A 75 7.07 -14.80 -0.30
C ASN A 75 6.32 -13.54 -0.76
N ARG A 76 5.80 -13.53 -1.99
CA ARG A 76 4.99 -12.40 -2.48
C ARG A 76 3.49 -12.66 -2.40
N LYS A 77 3.07 -13.90 -2.08
CA LYS A 77 1.65 -14.23 -1.90
C LYS A 77 1.44 -14.87 -0.53
N VAL A 78 0.42 -14.39 0.17
CA VAL A 78 0.01 -14.92 1.47
C VAL A 78 -1.42 -15.45 1.36
N THR A 79 -1.66 -16.66 1.90
CA THR A 79 -2.96 -17.33 1.80
C THR A 79 -3.35 -17.88 3.17
N LEU A 80 -4.61 -17.70 3.57
CA LEU A 80 -5.16 -18.34 4.77
C LEU A 80 -5.30 -19.84 4.54
N VAL A 81 -4.80 -20.64 5.47
CA VAL A 81 -4.82 -22.10 5.36
C VAL A 81 -5.34 -22.74 6.66
N LYS A 82 -6.06 -23.83 6.52
CA LYS A 82 -6.59 -24.59 7.68
C LYS A 82 -5.46 -25.27 8.48
N LYS A 83 -4.44 -25.76 7.77
CA LYS A 83 -3.31 -26.43 8.41
C LYS A 83 -2.27 -25.41 8.85
N ARG A 84 -2.04 -25.32 10.14
CA ARG A 84 -1.04 -24.40 10.71
C ARG A 84 0.35 -24.74 10.16
N GLN A 85 1.08 -23.68 9.81
CA GLN A 85 2.43 -23.79 9.23
C GLN A 85 3.47 -23.95 10.34
N SER A 86 4.52 -24.71 10.05
CA SER A 86 5.59 -25.03 11.02
C SER A 86 6.68 -23.96 11.03
N TYR A 87 6.28 -22.68 11.11
CA TYR A 87 7.25 -21.60 11.24
C TYR A 87 7.90 -21.63 12.64
N PRO A 88 9.20 -21.32 12.74
CA PRO A 88 9.85 -21.23 14.06
C PRO A 88 9.15 -20.20 14.96
N ASP A 89 9.23 -20.41 16.25
CA ASP A 89 8.75 -19.42 17.21
C ASP A 89 9.56 -18.12 17.08
N HIS A 90 8.85 -17.01 17.18
CA HIS A 90 9.47 -15.68 17.13
C HIS A 90 8.59 -14.70 17.93
N PRO A 91 9.19 -13.79 18.70
CA PRO A 91 8.40 -12.81 19.46
C PRO A 91 7.57 -11.90 18.58
N ASP A 92 8.04 -11.62 17.36
CA ASP A 92 7.30 -10.78 16.40
C ASP A 92 6.16 -11.50 15.69
N ARG A 93 6.02 -12.82 15.86
CA ARG A 93 5.02 -13.61 15.14
C ARG A 93 3.62 -13.33 15.67
N PHE A 94 2.72 -12.95 14.76
CA PHE A 94 1.31 -12.71 15.12
C PHE A 94 0.58 -13.99 15.49
N GLY A 95 -0.25 -13.86 16.53
CA GLY A 95 -1.20 -14.92 16.89
C GLY A 95 -2.42 -14.95 15.97
N CYS A 96 -2.89 -13.80 15.53
CA CYS A 96 -3.98 -13.67 14.57
C CYS A 96 -3.46 -13.74 13.11
N PRO A 97 -4.29 -14.07 12.11
CA PRO A 97 -3.82 -14.32 10.74
C PRO A 97 -3.44 -13.03 10.01
N GLN A 98 -2.30 -12.47 10.38
CA GLN A 98 -1.75 -11.25 9.78
C GLN A 98 -0.22 -11.26 9.80
N LEU A 99 0.37 -10.29 9.11
CA LEU A 99 1.82 -10.15 8.98
C LEU A 99 2.17 -8.68 8.72
N LEU A 100 3.45 -8.35 8.87
CA LEU A 100 4.00 -7.04 8.47
C LEU A 100 5.08 -7.24 7.41
N CYS A 101 5.30 -6.20 6.64
CA CYS A 101 6.49 -6.08 5.79
C CYS A 101 7.68 -5.65 6.64
N ARG A 102 8.87 -5.82 6.06
CA ARG A 102 10.14 -5.61 6.76
C ARG A 102 10.49 -4.13 6.88
N ASP A 103 10.21 -3.37 5.82
CA ASP A 103 10.72 -2.03 5.65
C ASP A 103 9.77 -1.01 6.27
N GLY A 104 10.29 -0.20 7.18
CA GLY A 104 9.55 0.90 7.77
C GLY A 104 9.59 2.11 6.86
N LEU A 105 8.43 2.62 6.52
CA LEU A 105 8.25 3.73 5.59
C LEU A 105 8.16 5.05 6.37
N THR A 106 8.94 6.04 5.92
CA THR A 106 8.97 7.38 6.54
C THR A 106 8.73 8.51 5.52
N GLY A 107 8.68 8.16 4.23
CA GLY A 107 8.47 9.11 3.14
C GLY A 107 7.20 8.83 2.36
N ARG A 108 7.27 9.04 1.06
CA ARG A 108 6.20 8.72 0.13
C ARG A 108 6.41 7.33 -0.43
N CYS A 109 5.34 6.57 -0.54
CA CYS A 109 5.40 5.21 -1.06
C CYS A 109 4.05 4.84 -1.67
N TYR A 110 4.10 4.15 -2.80
CA TYR A 110 2.93 3.64 -3.51
C TYR A 110 3.13 2.16 -3.78
N TRP A 111 2.11 1.34 -3.56
CA TRP A 111 2.17 -0.08 -3.92
C TRP A 111 0.77 -0.59 -4.27
N GLU A 112 0.73 -1.69 -5.02
CA GLU A 112 -0.51 -2.36 -5.38
C GLU A 112 -0.50 -3.79 -4.85
N VAL A 113 -1.69 -4.27 -4.51
CA VAL A 113 -1.89 -5.66 -4.08
C VAL A 113 -3.12 -6.24 -4.79
N GLU A 114 -2.99 -7.49 -5.20
CA GLU A 114 -4.14 -8.27 -5.62
C GLU A 114 -4.69 -9.01 -4.41
N TRP A 115 -6.00 -9.02 -4.26
CA TRP A 115 -6.64 -9.68 -3.13
C TRP A 115 -7.75 -10.62 -3.59
N ARG A 116 -8.04 -11.61 -2.76
CA ARG A 116 -9.15 -12.55 -2.97
C ARG A 116 -9.73 -12.94 -1.63
N GLY A 117 -11.07 -13.00 -1.55
CA GLY A 117 -11.81 -13.35 -0.33
C GLY A 117 -11.85 -12.19 0.65
N ASP A 118 -11.78 -12.50 1.95
CA ASP A 118 -11.90 -11.48 3.00
C ASP A 118 -10.50 -11.14 3.53
N VAL A 119 -9.99 -9.95 3.19
CA VAL A 119 -8.62 -9.57 3.54
C VAL A 119 -8.57 -8.17 4.16
N GLN A 120 -7.45 -7.88 4.81
CA GLN A 120 -7.12 -6.54 5.29
C GLN A 120 -5.80 -6.08 4.67
N ILE A 121 -5.80 -4.86 4.13
CA ILE A 121 -4.63 -4.17 3.60
C ILE A 121 -4.38 -2.99 4.54
N SER A 122 -3.18 -2.91 5.13
CA SER A 122 -2.98 -2.06 6.30
C SER A 122 -1.62 -1.40 6.30
N VAL A 123 -1.49 -0.35 7.10
CA VAL A 123 -0.20 0.12 7.61
C VAL A 123 -0.29 0.17 9.12
N SER A 124 0.85 -0.07 9.78
CA SER A 124 0.88 -0.16 11.23
C SER A 124 2.23 0.30 11.79
N TYR A 125 2.21 0.83 12.99
CA TYR A 125 3.44 0.97 13.77
C TYR A 125 3.97 -0.41 14.11
N ARG A 126 5.32 -0.54 14.19
CA ARG A 126 5.98 -1.82 14.50
C ARG A 126 5.56 -2.37 15.86
N ARG A 127 5.23 -1.49 16.80
CA ARG A 127 4.90 -1.85 18.19
C ARG A 127 3.49 -2.43 18.38
N ILE A 128 2.67 -2.58 17.33
CA ILE A 128 1.36 -3.25 17.45
C ILE A 128 1.54 -4.60 18.15
N ARG A 129 0.65 -4.93 19.10
CA ARG A 129 0.74 -6.18 19.85
C ARG A 129 0.63 -7.38 18.91
N ARG A 130 1.42 -8.40 19.19
CA ARG A 130 1.47 -9.63 18.39
C ARG A 130 0.44 -10.66 18.84
N ARG A 131 0.01 -10.56 20.11
CA ARG A 131 -0.93 -11.48 20.75
C ARG A 131 -1.81 -10.68 21.71
N GLY A 132 -2.96 -11.25 22.07
CA GLY A 132 -3.92 -10.59 22.91
C GLY A 132 -5.32 -10.76 22.32
N ASP A 133 -6.25 -9.94 22.73
CA ASP A 133 -7.57 -9.96 22.12
C ASP A 133 -7.57 -9.25 20.76
N ILE A 134 -8.69 -9.30 20.07
CA ILE A 134 -8.82 -8.78 18.72
C ILE A 134 -8.59 -7.25 18.68
N TYR A 135 -8.90 -6.55 19.75
CA TYR A 135 -8.72 -5.09 19.81
C TYR A 135 -7.24 -4.73 19.97
N ASP A 136 -6.47 -5.57 20.66
CA ASP A 136 -5.05 -5.34 20.87
C ASP A 136 -4.22 -5.55 19.61
N CYS A 137 -4.48 -6.62 18.88
CA CYS A 137 -3.53 -7.11 17.87
C CYS A 137 -4.01 -7.02 16.42
N SER A 138 -5.35 -6.89 16.16
CA SER A 138 -5.82 -6.86 14.78
C SER A 138 -5.71 -5.48 14.16
N PHE A 139 -5.39 -5.45 12.87
CA PHE A 139 -5.27 -4.20 12.13
C PHE A 139 -6.60 -3.42 12.15
N GLY A 140 -6.49 -2.11 12.33
CA GLY A 140 -7.62 -1.19 12.37
C GLY A 140 -8.41 -1.19 13.68
N LYS A 141 -8.17 -2.15 14.57
CA LYS A 141 -8.92 -2.26 15.84
C LYS A 141 -8.33 -1.44 16.98
N ASN A 142 -7.15 -0.86 16.77
CA ASN A 142 -6.39 -0.12 17.78
C ASN A 142 -5.83 1.16 17.17
N ASP A 143 -5.20 1.97 17.98
CA ASP A 143 -4.58 3.23 17.56
C ASP A 143 -3.22 3.05 16.87
N GLN A 144 -2.75 1.80 16.75
CA GLN A 144 -1.45 1.48 16.16
C GLN A 144 -1.52 1.21 14.65
N SER A 145 -2.73 1.08 14.10
CA SER A 145 -2.86 0.63 12.70
C SER A 145 -4.07 1.23 12.00
N TRP A 146 -3.93 1.39 10.69
CA TRP A 146 -4.97 1.86 9.75
C TRP A 146 -5.16 0.78 8.72
N SER A 147 -6.40 0.40 8.44
CA SER A 147 -6.68 -0.73 7.54
C SER A 147 -7.82 -0.44 6.58
N LEU A 148 -7.77 -1.11 5.44
CA LEU A 148 -8.88 -1.29 4.52
C LEU A 148 -9.22 -2.77 4.51
N SER A 149 -10.42 -3.12 4.96
CA SER A 149 -10.97 -4.48 4.81
C SER A 149 -11.64 -4.58 3.44
N CYS A 150 -11.32 -5.63 2.72
CA CYS A 150 -11.87 -5.91 1.37
C CYS A 150 -12.61 -7.23 1.42
N SER A 151 -13.82 -7.27 0.91
CA SER A 151 -14.67 -8.47 0.87
C SER A 151 -15.67 -8.39 -0.29
N ASP A 152 -16.49 -9.42 -0.45
CA ASP A 152 -17.62 -9.40 -1.39
C ASP A 152 -18.66 -8.34 -1.06
N LEU A 153 -18.72 -7.89 0.20
CA LEU A 153 -19.64 -6.85 0.65
C LEU A 153 -19.12 -5.42 0.39
N GLY A 154 -17.88 -5.30 -0.14
CA GLY A 154 -17.27 -4.01 -0.42
C GLY A 154 -16.05 -3.73 0.45
N TYR A 155 -15.85 -2.47 0.75
CA TYR A 155 -14.67 -2.00 1.47
C TYR A 155 -15.07 -1.35 2.79
N THR A 156 -14.23 -1.52 3.81
CA THR A 156 -14.41 -0.83 5.10
C THR A 156 -13.06 -0.29 5.56
N ALA A 157 -12.94 1.02 5.65
CA ALA A 157 -11.76 1.66 6.23
C ALA A 157 -11.91 1.67 7.76
N CYS A 158 -10.84 1.35 8.49
CA CYS A 158 -10.92 1.22 9.94
C CYS A 158 -9.63 1.70 10.63
N HIS A 159 -9.80 2.47 11.69
CA HIS A 159 -8.72 2.89 12.58
C HIS A 159 -9.30 3.07 13.97
N ASN A 160 -8.57 2.61 14.99
CA ASN A 160 -8.96 2.73 16.40
C ASN A 160 -10.39 2.18 16.62
N ASN A 161 -10.69 1.04 15.99
CA ASN A 161 -11.99 0.34 16.03
C ASN A 161 -13.16 1.17 15.50
N ARG A 162 -12.90 2.25 14.77
CA ARG A 162 -13.93 3.04 14.09
C ARG A 162 -13.90 2.69 12.60
N GLY A 163 -14.93 1.97 12.15
CA GLY A 163 -15.05 1.53 10.77
C GLY A 163 -15.96 2.43 9.96
N MET A 164 -15.55 2.74 8.74
CA MET A 164 -16.37 3.45 7.76
C MET A 164 -16.58 2.53 6.56
N HIS A 165 -17.81 2.14 6.34
CA HIS A 165 -18.18 1.30 5.19
C HIS A 165 -18.20 2.18 3.92
N ILE A 166 -17.58 1.68 2.86
CA ILE A 166 -17.50 2.35 1.56
C ILE A 166 -18.31 1.51 0.57
N SER A 167 -19.49 2.00 0.24
CA SER A 167 -20.37 1.29 -0.70
C SER A 167 -19.74 1.29 -2.09
N SER A 168 -19.59 0.12 -2.68
CA SER A 168 -19.17 0.02 -4.07
C SER A 168 -20.41 0.27 -4.95
N SER A 169 -20.38 1.37 -5.68
CA SER A 169 -21.48 1.75 -6.58
C SER A 169 -21.53 0.93 -7.88
N SER A 170 -20.82 -0.19 -7.93
CA SER A 170 -20.85 -1.05 -9.12
C SER A 170 -22.00 -2.04 -8.99
N SER A 171 -23.09 -1.73 -9.63
CA SER A 171 -24.25 -2.60 -9.82
C SER A 171 -24.00 -3.72 -10.85
N SER A 172 -22.77 -4.18 -10.98
CA SER A 172 -22.49 -5.34 -11.80
C SER A 172 -22.67 -6.59 -10.93
N SER A 173 -23.59 -7.41 -11.33
CA SER A 173 -24.07 -8.63 -10.68
C SER A 173 -23.04 -9.78 -10.63
N SER A 174 -21.77 -9.50 -10.73
CA SER A 174 -20.72 -10.46 -10.45
C SER A 174 -20.04 -10.07 -9.15
N SER A 175 -20.43 -10.73 -8.07
CA SER A 175 -19.74 -10.65 -6.79
C SER A 175 -18.31 -11.18 -6.99
N SER A 176 -17.44 -10.32 -7.49
CA SER A 176 -16.05 -10.69 -7.66
C SER A 176 -15.38 -10.66 -6.28
N VAL A 177 -15.14 -11.84 -5.77
CA VAL A 177 -14.43 -12.05 -4.50
C VAL A 177 -12.93 -11.78 -4.69
N PHE A 178 -12.57 -10.95 -5.66
CA PHE A 178 -11.17 -10.59 -5.94
C PHE A 178 -11.09 -9.19 -6.53
N GLY A 179 -9.95 -8.57 -6.34
CA GLY A 179 -9.72 -7.24 -6.89
C GLY A 179 -8.28 -6.80 -6.70
N ARG A 180 -8.03 -5.56 -7.10
CA ARG A 180 -6.72 -4.93 -6.89
C ARG A 180 -6.92 -3.61 -6.16
N VAL A 181 -6.10 -3.39 -5.13
CA VAL A 181 -6.12 -2.16 -4.33
C VAL A 181 -4.73 -1.54 -4.41
N ALA A 182 -4.70 -0.23 -4.60
CA ALA A 182 -3.48 0.56 -4.49
C ALA A 182 -3.52 1.33 -3.17
N VAL A 183 -2.34 1.50 -2.60
CA VAL A 183 -2.13 2.29 -1.38
C VAL A 183 -1.11 3.38 -1.69
N TYR A 184 -1.44 4.60 -1.30
CA TYR A 184 -0.50 5.72 -1.32
C TYR A 184 -0.31 6.22 0.11
N LEU A 185 0.94 6.30 0.52
CA LEU A 185 1.33 6.79 1.83
C LEU A 185 2.24 8.01 1.64
N ASP A 186 1.95 9.09 2.35
CA ASP A 186 2.82 10.25 2.45
C ASP A 186 2.98 10.54 3.94
N CYS A 187 4.05 9.99 4.53
CA CYS A 187 4.28 10.12 5.97
C CYS A 187 4.46 11.58 6.40
N PRO A 188 5.30 12.40 5.71
CA PRO A 188 5.41 13.81 6.09
C PRO A 188 4.12 14.61 6.00
N ALA A 189 3.26 14.30 5.02
CA ALA A 189 1.98 15.00 4.87
C ALA A 189 0.88 14.42 5.78
N GLY A 190 1.10 13.26 6.38
CA GLY A 190 0.10 12.60 7.21
C GLY A 190 -1.04 11.99 6.42
N ILE A 191 -0.77 11.54 5.18
CA ILE A 191 -1.79 11.04 4.25
C ILE A 191 -1.60 9.56 4.02
N LEU A 192 -2.69 8.79 4.19
CA LEU A 192 -2.76 7.39 3.80
C LEU A 192 -4.03 7.21 2.98
N SER A 193 -3.88 6.93 1.69
CA SER A 193 -5.01 6.80 0.77
C SER A 193 -5.08 5.41 0.17
N PHE A 194 -6.31 4.93 0.01
CA PHE A 194 -6.62 3.64 -0.61
C PHE A 194 -7.43 3.86 -1.88
N TYR A 195 -7.12 3.11 -2.92
CA TYR A 195 -7.79 3.18 -4.22
C TYR A 195 -8.13 1.79 -4.72
N ARG A 196 -9.27 1.65 -5.37
CA ARG A 196 -9.54 0.47 -6.20
C ARG A 196 -8.89 0.69 -7.55
N VAL A 197 -8.13 -0.30 -8.01
CA VAL A 197 -7.50 -0.26 -9.34
C VAL A 197 -8.48 -0.88 -10.34
N SER A 198 -8.85 -0.14 -11.35
CA SER A 198 -9.78 -0.58 -12.39
C SER A 198 -9.18 -0.25 -13.75
N SER A 199 -8.81 -1.27 -14.52
CA SER A 199 -8.13 -1.10 -15.81
C SER A 199 -6.92 -0.17 -15.64
N ASP A 200 -7.04 1.06 -16.11
CA ASP A 200 -5.97 2.04 -16.09
C ASP A 200 -6.28 3.24 -15.19
N SER A 201 -7.23 3.08 -14.24
CA SER A 201 -7.63 4.19 -13.37
C SER A 201 -7.59 3.79 -11.90
N LEU A 202 -7.34 4.78 -11.06
CA LEU A 202 -7.44 4.67 -9.61
C LEU A 202 -8.75 5.32 -9.16
N ILE A 203 -9.61 4.51 -8.56
CA ILE A 203 -10.89 4.98 -8.00
C ILE A 203 -10.67 5.15 -6.51
N HIS A 204 -10.73 6.38 -6.03
CA HIS A 204 -10.51 6.69 -4.61
C HIS A 204 -11.53 5.97 -3.73
N LEU A 205 -11.05 5.31 -2.68
CA LEU A 205 -11.88 4.65 -1.67
C LEU A 205 -11.91 5.45 -0.37
N HIS A 206 -10.74 5.75 0.19
CA HIS A 206 -10.67 6.44 1.48
C HIS A 206 -9.30 7.08 1.68
N THR A 207 -9.27 8.18 2.42
CA THR A 207 -8.03 8.81 2.89
C THR A 207 -8.11 9.05 4.40
N PHE A 208 -7.12 8.54 5.11
CA PHE A 208 -6.87 8.94 6.49
C PHE A 208 -5.93 10.14 6.48
N ASN A 209 -6.30 11.19 7.21
CA ASN A 209 -5.46 12.36 7.45
C ASN A 209 -5.10 12.36 8.94
N THR A 210 -3.81 12.27 9.25
CA THR A 210 -3.35 12.13 10.63
C THR A 210 -1.87 12.51 10.72
N THR A 211 -1.34 12.58 11.92
CA THR A 211 0.10 12.76 12.11
C THR A 211 0.72 11.42 12.49
N PHE A 212 1.61 10.93 11.64
CA PHE A 212 2.35 9.71 11.93
C PHE A 212 3.57 10.05 12.78
N THR A 213 3.74 9.31 13.87
CA THR A 213 4.80 9.59 14.86
C THR A 213 5.96 8.60 14.80
N GLU A 214 5.81 7.53 14.04
CA GLU A 214 6.81 6.46 13.90
C GLU A 214 6.81 5.95 12.45
N PRO A 215 7.87 5.25 12.01
CA PRO A 215 7.83 4.57 10.72
C PRO A 215 6.65 3.63 10.61
N LEU A 216 6.03 3.59 9.44
CA LEU A 216 4.86 2.76 9.15
C LEU A 216 5.27 1.52 8.36
N TYR A 217 4.74 0.38 8.76
CA TYR A 217 5.02 -0.91 8.14
C TYR A 217 3.77 -1.39 7.41
N PRO A 218 3.83 -1.62 6.09
CA PRO A 218 2.71 -2.26 5.39
C PRO A 218 2.40 -3.61 6.03
N GLY A 219 1.13 -3.92 6.14
CA GLY A 219 0.68 -5.16 6.76
C GLY A 219 -0.49 -5.77 6.00
N PHE A 220 -0.59 -7.10 6.06
CA PHE A 220 -1.67 -7.84 5.42
C PHE A 220 -2.29 -8.79 6.42
N GLY A 221 -3.61 -8.80 6.46
CA GLY A 221 -4.37 -9.71 7.28
C GLY A 221 -5.42 -10.45 6.46
N VAL A 222 -5.91 -11.54 7.00
CA VAL A 222 -7.04 -12.25 6.42
C VAL A 222 -8.12 -12.35 7.49
N LEU A 223 -9.30 -11.88 7.15
CA LEU A 223 -10.41 -11.86 8.10
C LEU A 223 -10.93 -13.28 8.30
N TRP A 224 -11.23 -13.61 9.55
CA TRP A 224 -11.88 -14.87 9.89
C TRP A 224 -13.34 -14.80 9.44
N SER A 225 -13.59 -15.24 8.24
CA SER A 225 -14.94 -15.45 7.75
C SER A 225 -15.21 -16.95 7.77
N TRP A 226 -16.37 -17.34 8.23
CA TRP A 226 -16.77 -18.74 8.35
C TRP A 226 -16.81 -19.48 7.01
N SER A 227 -16.67 -18.81 5.90
CA SER A 227 -17.04 -19.37 4.61
C SER A 227 -15.90 -19.50 3.58
N ILE A 228 -14.74 -18.86 3.76
CA ILE A 228 -13.77 -18.84 2.66
C ILE A 228 -12.36 -19.25 3.10
N SER A 229 -12.06 -20.54 3.01
CA SER A 229 -10.67 -21.01 2.99
C SER A 229 -10.05 -20.59 1.64
N GLY A 230 -8.86 -19.99 1.68
CA GLY A 230 -8.16 -19.59 0.46
C GLY A 230 -8.15 -18.07 0.21
N SER A 231 -8.68 -17.26 1.14
CA SER A 231 -8.48 -15.81 1.08
C SER A 231 -6.99 -15.51 1.00
N SER A 232 -6.61 -14.57 0.12
CA SER A 232 -5.19 -14.33 -0.13
C SER A 232 -4.92 -12.90 -0.56
N VAL A 233 -3.67 -12.47 -0.32
CA VAL A 233 -3.12 -11.20 -0.79
C VAL A 233 -1.83 -11.49 -1.55
N SER A 234 -1.65 -10.83 -2.68
CA SER A 234 -0.45 -10.98 -3.51
C SER A 234 0.14 -9.60 -3.80
N LEU A 235 1.43 -9.42 -3.53
CA LEU A 235 2.17 -8.21 -3.88
C LEU A 235 2.39 -8.18 -5.39
N SER A 236 2.02 -7.08 -6.03
CA SER A 236 2.26 -6.85 -7.46
C SER A 236 3.70 -6.46 -7.75
#